data_917ed91b3d42a3198a6507f4a62efe26
#
_entry.id   917ed91b3d42a3198a6507f4a62efe26
#
_cell.length_a   1.000
_cell.length_b   1.000
_cell.length_c   1.000
_cell.angle_alpha   90.00
_cell.angle_beta   90.00
_cell.angle_gamma   90.00
#
_symmetry.space_group_name_H-M   'P 1'
#
loop_
_entity.id
_entity.type
_entity.pdbx_description
1 polymer ?
#
loop_
_entity_poly.entity_id
_entity_poly.type
_entity_poly.pdbx_seq_one_letter_code
_entity_poly.pdbx_strand_id
1 'polypeptide(L)'
;MKAGQRAELAYIGLESIESNTGRFNEGGLSKTPEVPLANSFRFGPEHVLCGKLRPYLNKVALAEFEGKCSTEIIPLLPSPDLDRRFLAYFLRLPRTVSRISEKTAGARMPRADMDFIFSLELVLPSLTEQRRIVDLLSRAEGIVRLRRDAQRKAAELIPAIFLDMFGNPATNPKDWSVVLLGGLITTGPQNGLYKHSSFYGSGTPILRIDAFYDGLVSDFMNLKRLRLDDTERTRFSLVEGDLVINRVNSPEYLGKSALIPALPDSVVFESNMMRFAIDQHRADPGFIIQLLQTQHAKCHFLTNAKHAINQSSINQQDVKSLTVPVPPLAMQQAFKRHLDSVSSIIAQQAEASGKAKASFDALLANAFAEA
;
A
#
# COMPACT_ATOMS: atom_id res chain seq x y z
N MET A 1 -15.88 -47.64 20.77
CA MET A 1 -15.12 -46.95 19.70
C MET A 1 -15.46 -45.48 19.74
N LYS A 2 -14.50 -44.66 20.18
CA LYS A 2 -14.68 -43.20 20.26
C LYS A 2 -14.73 -42.64 18.85
N ALA A 3 -15.78 -41.84 18.53
CA ALA A 3 -15.90 -41.11 17.28
C ALA A 3 -14.68 -40.19 17.11
N GLY A 4 -13.87 -40.46 16.05
CA GLY A 4 -12.68 -39.67 15.76
C GLY A 4 -13.07 -38.22 15.50
N GLN A 5 -12.39 -37.30 16.15
CA GLN A 5 -12.42 -35.87 15.85
C GLN A 5 -12.12 -35.72 14.34
N ARG A 6 -13.11 -35.28 13.54
CA ARG A 6 -12.85 -34.83 12.17
C ARG A 6 -11.95 -33.62 12.29
N ALA A 7 -10.73 -33.73 11.83
CA ALA A 7 -9.83 -32.57 11.70
C ALA A 7 -10.56 -31.50 10.88
N GLU A 8 -10.72 -30.31 11.46
CA GLU A 8 -11.30 -29.18 10.76
C GLU A 8 -10.38 -28.79 9.61
N LEU A 9 -10.84 -28.95 8.37
CA LEU A 9 -10.09 -28.60 7.18
C LEU A 9 -10.02 -27.08 7.06
N ALA A 10 -8.83 -26.55 6.79
CA ALA A 10 -8.64 -25.13 6.51
C ALA A 10 -9.54 -24.67 5.35
N TYR A 11 -10.12 -23.46 5.47
CA TYR A 11 -10.93 -22.87 4.42
C TYR A 11 -10.18 -21.70 3.77
N ILE A 12 -10.24 -21.61 2.44
CA ILE A 12 -9.64 -20.54 1.64
C ILE A 12 -10.75 -19.81 0.88
N GLY A 13 -10.95 -18.54 1.22
CA GLY A 13 -11.70 -17.60 0.41
C GLY A 13 -10.81 -16.90 -0.63
N LEU A 14 -11.43 -16.19 -1.57
CA LEU A 14 -10.66 -15.45 -2.57
C LEU A 14 -9.81 -14.33 -1.94
N GLU A 15 -10.28 -13.76 -0.84
CA GLU A 15 -9.58 -12.78 -0.02
C GLU A 15 -8.28 -13.33 0.61
N SER A 16 -8.19 -14.64 0.82
CA SER A 16 -7.02 -15.31 1.37
C SER A 16 -5.83 -15.36 0.40
N ILE A 17 -6.06 -15.18 -0.91
CA ILE A 17 -5.02 -15.22 -1.93
C ILE A 17 -4.58 -13.79 -2.27
N GLU A 18 -3.27 -13.54 -2.16
CA GLU A 18 -2.66 -12.27 -2.53
C GLU A 18 -2.61 -12.13 -4.06
N SER A 19 -3.02 -10.97 -4.58
CA SER A 19 -3.02 -10.70 -6.03
C SER A 19 -1.59 -10.66 -6.59
N ASN A 20 -1.36 -11.29 -7.74
CA ASN A 20 -0.11 -11.30 -8.51
C ASN A 20 1.10 -12.01 -7.86
N THR A 21 0.96 -12.63 -6.69
CA THR A 21 2.12 -13.17 -5.95
C THR A 21 2.20 -14.69 -5.89
N GLY A 22 1.11 -15.37 -6.16
CA GLY A 22 1.05 -16.84 -6.02
C GLY A 22 0.94 -17.33 -4.57
N ARG A 23 0.57 -16.47 -3.61
CA ARG A 23 0.61 -16.72 -2.18
C ARG A 23 -0.69 -16.47 -1.47
N PHE A 24 -0.72 -16.91 -0.24
CA PHE A 24 -1.76 -16.54 0.73
C PHE A 24 -1.35 -15.30 1.50
N ASN A 25 -2.33 -14.46 1.85
CA ASN A 25 -2.15 -13.33 2.75
C ASN A 25 -1.69 -13.81 4.14
N GLU A 26 -0.84 -13.03 4.81
CA GLU A 26 -0.47 -13.26 6.21
C GLU A 26 -1.74 -13.27 7.08
N GLY A 27 -2.02 -14.39 7.78
CA GLY A 27 -3.25 -14.56 8.55
C GLY A 27 -4.50 -14.93 7.74
N GLY A 28 -4.39 -15.05 6.41
CA GLY A 28 -5.51 -15.34 5.51
C GLY A 28 -6.08 -16.76 5.57
N LEU A 29 -5.50 -17.65 6.38
CA LEU A 29 -6.04 -18.96 6.64
C LEU A 29 -7.07 -18.89 7.77
N SER A 30 -8.33 -18.66 7.43
CA SER A 30 -9.43 -18.74 8.37
C SER A 30 -9.62 -20.18 8.83
N LYS A 31 -9.64 -20.40 10.14
CA LYS A 31 -10.21 -21.64 10.69
C LYS A 31 -11.71 -21.57 10.44
N THR A 32 -12.18 -22.36 9.49
CA THR A 32 -13.60 -22.57 9.10
C THR A 32 -14.52 -21.37 9.30
N PRO A 33 -15.03 -20.73 8.24
CA PRO A 33 -16.26 -19.96 8.36
C PRO A 33 -17.40 -20.93 8.66
N GLU A 34 -18.38 -20.48 9.40
CA GLU A 34 -19.69 -21.14 9.65
C GLU A 34 -20.51 -21.35 8.35
N VAL A 35 -19.87 -21.37 7.18
CA VAL A 35 -20.53 -21.52 5.88
C VAL A 35 -20.82 -23.00 5.64
N PRO A 36 -22.07 -23.39 5.33
CA PRO A 36 -22.44 -24.75 5.04
C PRO A 36 -21.55 -25.38 3.95
N LEU A 37 -21.11 -26.61 4.19
CA LEU A 37 -20.21 -27.41 3.35
C LEU A 37 -20.69 -27.64 1.89
N ALA A 38 -21.95 -27.32 1.60
CA ALA A 38 -22.60 -27.52 0.30
C ALA A 38 -22.01 -26.68 -0.84
N ASN A 39 -21.27 -25.60 -0.54
CA ASN A 39 -20.78 -24.62 -1.51
C ASN A 39 -19.25 -24.44 -1.44
N SER A 40 -18.47 -25.51 -1.41
CA SER A 40 -17.01 -25.45 -1.42
C SER A 40 -16.38 -26.61 -2.20
N PHE A 41 -15.22 -26.38 -2.80
CA PHE A 41 -14.41 -27.44 -3.39
C PHE A 41 -13.36 -27.94 -2.40
N ARG A 42 -13.01 -29.24 -2.44
CA ARG A 42 -11.87 -29.80 -1.73
C ARG A 42 -10.62 -29.67 -2.59
N PHE A 43 -9.49 -29.44 -1.96
CA PHE A 43 -8.18 -29.42 -2.60
C PHE A 43 -7.14 -30.12 -1.71
N GLY A 44 -6.08 -30.61 -2.33
CA GLY A 44 -4.88 -31.12 -1.68
C GLY A 44 -3.62 -30.41 -2.20
N PRO A 45 -2.44 -30.79 -1.69
CA PRO A 45 -1.18 -30.17 -2.07
C PRO A 45 -0.81 -30.37 -3.55
N GLU A 46 -1.49 -31.26 -4.28
CA GLU A 46 -1.30 -31.52 -5.72
C GLU A 46 -2.00 -30.48 -6.61
N HIS A 47 -2.96 -29.72 -6.08
CA HIS A 47 -3.76 -28.78 -6.86
C HIS A 47 -3.10 -27.40 -7.00
N VAL A 48 -3.47 -26.69 -8.08
CA VAL A 48 -3.26 -25.26 -8.28
C VAL A 48 -4.60 -24.56 -8.01
N LEU A 49 -4.64 -23.63 -7.07
CA LEU A 49 -5.84 -22.88 -6.75
C LEU A 49 -5.93 -21.65 -7.64
N CYS A 50 -6.93 -21.60 -8.52
CA CYS A 50 -7.13 -20.51 -9.48
C CYS A 50 -8.43 -19.77 -9.21
N GLY A 51 -8.35 -18.46 -8.91
CA GLY A 51 -9.50 -17.60 -8.71
C GLY A 51 -10.21 -17.28 -10.03
N LYS A 52 -11.50 -17.66 -10.15
CA LYS A 52 -12.30 -17.35 -11.34
C LYS A 52 -12.97 -15.97 -11.28
N LEU A 53 -13.26 -15.44 -10.10
CA LEU A 53 -13.88 -14.13 -9.93
C LEU A 53 -12.85 -13.03 -10.10
N ARG A 54 -13.13 -12.04 -10.96
CA ARG A 54 -12.25 -10.91 -11.27
C ARG A 54 -10.85 -11.40 -11.66
N PRO A 55 -10.71 -12.15 -12.77
CA PRO A 55 -9.44 -12.81 -13.13
C PRO A 55 -8.28 -11.83 -13.31
N TYR A 56 -8.55 -10.55 -13.61
CA TYR A 56 -7.53 -9.48 -13.63
C TYR A 56 -6.82 -9.26 -12.28
N LEU A 57 -7.38 -9.74 -11.17
CA LEU A 57 -6.69 -9.73 -9.87
C LEU A 57 -5.58 -10.78 -9.78
N ASN A 58 -5.50 -11.69 -10.76
CA ASN A 58 -4.45 -12.70 -10.87
C ASN A 58 -4.21 -13.47 -9.56
N LYS A 59 -5.28 -14.06 -9.03
CA LYS A 59 -5.27 -14.83 -7.78
C LYS A 59 -5.06 -16.30 -8.07
N VAL A 60 -3.80 -16.72 -8.15
CA VAL A 60 -3.38 -18.11 -8.30
C VAL A 60 -2.48 -18.47 -7.13
N ALA A 61 -2.69 -19.59 -6.45
CA ALA A 61 -1.87 -20.00 -5.31
C ALA A 61 -1.63 -21.52 -5.27
N LEU A 62 -0.58 -21.91 -4.56
CA LEU A 62 -0.21 -23.30 -4.29
C LEU A 62 -0.34 -23.57 -2.80
N ALA A 63 -1.22 -24.48 -2.41
CA ALA A 63 -1.34 -24.95 -1.03
C ALA A 63 -0.44 -26.18 -0.82
N GLU A 64 0.25 -26.22 0.33
CA GLU A 64 1.04 -27.38 0.77
C GLU A 64 0.28 -28.24 1.79
N PHE A 65 -1.05 -28.10 1.85
CA PHE A 65 -1.95 -28.76 2.79
C PHE A 65 -3.30 -29.09 2.15
N GLU A 66 -4.05 -29.98 2.77
CA GLU A 66 -5.44 -30.26 2.36
C GLU A 66 -6.40 -29.25 2.97
N GLY A 67 -7.44 -28.88 2.20
CA GLY A 67 -8.43 -27.92 2.64
C GLY A 67 -9.68 -27.86 1.78
N LYS A 68 -10.44 -26.79 2.01
CA LYS A 68 -11.61 -26.42 1.23
C LYS A 68 -11.45 -25.01 0.72
N CYS A 69 -11.96 -24.72 -0.45
CA CYS A 69 -11.97 -23.36 -0.98
C CYS A 69 -13.37 -22.94 -1.43
N SER A 70 -13.58 -21.64 -1.49
CA SER A 70 -14.77 -21.03 -2.07
C SER A 70 -15.03 -21.51 -3.47
N THR A 71 -16.29 -21.56 -3.91
CA THR A 71 -16.69 -21.85 -5.30
C THR A 71 -16.16 -20.82 -6.32
N GLU A 72 -15.63 -19.69 -5.86
CA GLU A 72 -14.94 -18.70 -6.70
C GLU A 72 -13.46 -19.04 -6.94
N ILE A 73 -12.96 -20.14 -6.35
CA ILE A 73 -11.62 -20.69 -6.57
C ILE A 73 -11.76 -22.10 -7.14
N ILE A 74 -11.07 -22.36 -8.23
CA ILE A 74 -11.06 -23.68 -8.88
C ILE A 74 -9.75 -24.38 -8.51
N PRO A 75 -9.80 -25.54 -7.86
CA PRO A 75 -8.65 -26.40 -7.67
C PRO A 75 -8.37 -27.18 -8.97
N LEU A 76 -7.33 -26.76 -9.68
CA LEU A 76 -6.89 -27.41 -10.91
C LEU A 76 -5.91 -28.52 -10.56
N LEU A 77 -6.18 -29.75 -11.01
CA LEU A 77 -5.29 -30.89 -10.87
C LEU A 77 -4.51 -31.06 -12.19
N PRO A 78 -3.19 -30.77 -12.22
CA PRO A 78 -2.39 -30.98 -13.43
C PRO A 78 -2.20 -32.47 -13.73
N SER A 79 -1.96 -32.78 -15.03
CA SER A 79 -1.59 -34.15 -15.45
C SER A 79 -0.22 -34.53 -14.90
N PRO A 80 0.15 -35.82 -14.89
CA PRO A 80 1.46 -36.27 -14.43
C PRO A 80 2.65 -35.67 -15.19
N ASP A 81 2.45 -35.21 -16.43
CA ASP A 81 3.49 -34.58 -17.26
C ASP A 81 3.61 -33.06 -17.06
N LEU A 82 2.74 -32.47 -16.24
CA LEU A 82 2.69 -31.02 -15.98
C LEU A 82 3.01 -30.72 -14.53
N ASP A 83 4.16 -30.08 -14.28
CA ASP A 83 4.53 -29.61 -12.94
C ASP A 83 3.55 -28.51 -12.47
N ARG A 84 2.99 -28.68 -11.26
CA ARG A 84 1.99 -27.75 -10.72
C ARG A 84 2.49 -26.32 -10.56
N ARG A 85 3.77 -26.13 -10.24
CA ARG A 85 4.37 -24.79 -10.11
C ARG A 85 4.56 -24.15 -11.47
N PHE A 86 4.91 -24.95 -12.49
CA PHE A 86 4.99 -24.50 -13.87
C PHE A 86 3.61 -24.03 -14.37
N LEU A 87 2.55 -24.79 -14.11
CA LEU A 87 1.17 -24.39 -14.40
C LEU A 87 0.79 -23.10 -13.66
N ALA A 88 1.15 -22.97 -12.39
CA ALA A 88 0.85 -21.76 -11.61
C ALA A 88 1.54 -20.51 -12.20
N TYR A 89 2.79 -20.63 -12.68
CA TYR A 89 3.47 -19.53 -13.37
C TYR A 89 2.81 -19.20 -14.72
N PHE A 90 2.42 -20.21 -15.51
CA PHE A 90 1.69 -19.99 -16.77
C PHE A 90 0.38 -19.23 -16.55
N LEU A 91 -0.42 -19.63 -15.57
CA LEU A 91 -1.69 -18.96 -15.26
C LEU A 91 -1.49 -17.52 -14.76
N ARG A 92 -0.34 -17.22 -14.19
CA ARG A 92 0.04 -15.89 -13.69
C ARG A 92 0.69 -14.98 -14.73
N LEU A 93 1.00 -15.47 -15.92
CA LEU A 93 1.53 -14.65 -17.02
C LEU A 93 0.58 -13.50 -17.35
N PRO A 94 1.07 -12.25 -17.49
CA PRO A 94 0.22 -11.12 -17.86
C PRO A 94 -0.63 -11.37 -19.10
N ARG A 95 -0.06 -11.99 -20.14
CA ARG A 95 -0.80 -12.35 -21.37
C ARG A 95 -1.90 -13.37 -21.12
N THR A 96 -1.66 -14.38 -20.27
CA THR A 96 -2.67 -15.38 -19.90
C THR A 96 -3.80 -14.74 -19.11
N VAL A 97 -3.47 -13.91 -18.12
CA VAL A 97 -4.43 -13.14 -17.33
C VAL A 97 -5.27 -12.22 -18.21
N SER A 98 -4.66 -11.52 -19.18
CA SER A 98 -5.38 -10.67 -20.13
C SER A 98 -6.38 -11.48 -20.96
N ARG A 99 -5.93 -12.60 -21.58
CA ARG A 99 -6.78 -13.49 -22.37
C ARG A 99 -7.95 -14.04 -21.56
N ILE A 100 -7.73 -14.47 -20.32
CA ILE A 100 -8.80 -14.93 -19.42
C ILE A 100 -9.75 -13.79 -19.08
N SER A 101 -9.23 -12.58 -18.84
CA SER A 101 -10.03 -11.39 -18.47
C SER A 101 -10.92 -10.91 -19.63
N GLU A 102 -10.50 -11.09 -20.87
CA GLU A 102 -11.30 -10.78 -22.06
C GLU A 102 -12.49 -11.74 -22.25
N LYS A 103 -12.38 -12.96 -21.71
CA LYS A 103 -13.39 -14.01 -21.77
C LYS A 103 -14.10 -14.16 -20.42
N THR A 104 -14.80 -13.10 -20.00
CA THR A 104 -15.54 -13.07 -18.72
C THR A 104 -17.02 -12.84 -18.93
N ALA A 105 -17.83 -13.37 -18.02
CA ALA A 105 -19.26 -13.09 -17.91
C ALA A 105 -19.57 -12.28 -16.65
N GLY A 106 -20.53 -11.34 -16.75
CA GLY A 106 -21.01 -10.52 -15.62
C GLY A 106 -20.36 -9.15 -15.51
N ALA A 107 -21.15 -8.08 -15.66
CA ALA A 107 -20.65 -6.68 -15.70
C ALA A 107 -20.06 -6.18 -14.35
N ARG A 108 -20.68 -6.51 -13.21
CA ARG A 108 -20.24 -6.07 -11.87
C ARG A 108 -19.25 -7.02 -11.21
N MET A 109 -19.39 -8.31 -11.48
CA MET A 109 -18.59 -9.39 -10.88
C MET A 109 -18.14 -10.33 -12.00
N PRO A 110 -17.19 -9.91 -12.86
CA PRO A 110 -16.74 -10.69 -14.00
C PRO A 110 -16.11 -12.00 -13.51
N ARG A 111 -16.59 -13.11 -14.07
CA ARG A 111 -16.06 -14.45 -13.83
C ARG A 111 -15.44 -15.01 -15.10
N ALA A 112 -14.28 -15.62 -14.94
CA ALA A 112 -13.62 -16.31 -16.03
C ALA A 112 -14.50 -17.43 -16.59
N ASP A 113 -14.50 -17.58 -17.91
CA ASP A 113 -15.06 -18.73 -18.60
C ASP A 113 -14.14 -19.95 -18.36
N MET A 114 -14.71 -20.98 -17.73
CA MET A 114 -13.93 -22.18 -17.38
C MET A 114 -13.57 -23.01 -18.60
N ASP A 115 -14.45 -23.10 -19.59
CA ASP A 115 -14.18 -23.81 -20.83
C ASP A 115 -13.04 -23.15 -21.59
N PHE A 116 -12.99 -21.81 -21.55
CA PHE A 116 -11.85 -21.05 -22.09
C PHE A 116 -10.56 -21.35 -21.33
N ILE A 117 -10.57 -21.38 -19.98
CA ILE A 117 -9.37 -21.70 -19.19
C ILE A 117 -8.86 -23.11 -19.54
N PHE A 118 -9.73 -24.10 -19.68
CA PHE A 118 -9.35 -25.45 -20.06
C PHE A 118 -8.90 -25.60 -21.54
N SER A 119 -9.27 -24.63 -22.38
CA SER A 119 -8.83 -24.59 -23.79
C SER A 119 -7.51 -23.83 -23.99
N LEU A 120 -6.91 -23.29 -22.93
CA LEU A 120 -5.63 -22.58 -23.05
C LEU A 120 -4.53 -23.55 -23.46
N GLU A 121 -3.87 -23.24 -24.56
CA GLU A 121 -2.71 -23.96 -25.03
C GLU A 121 -1.46 -23.58 -24.26
N LEU A 122 -0.70 -24.60 -23.87
CA LEU A 122 0.57 -24.46 -23.15
C LEU A 122 1.60 -25.35 -23.85
N VAL A 123 2.70 -24.77 -24.33
CA VAL A 123 3.86 -25.56 -24.75
C VAL A 123 4.43 -26.29 -23.55
N LEU A 124 4.50 -27.62 -23.66
CA LEU A 124 4.86 -28.49 -22.56
C LEU A 124 6.28 -29.07 -22.77
N PRO A 125 7.32 -28.45 -22.18
CA PRO A 125 8.66 -29.00 -22.17
C PRO A 125 8.73 -30.27 -21.30
N SER A 126 9.86 -30.99 -21.35
CA SER A 126 10.06 -32.11 -20.44
C SER A 126 9.93 -31.68 -18.96
N LEU A 127 9.49 -32.60 -18.08
CA LEU A 127 9.39 -32.32 -16.62
C LEU A 127 10.70 -31.80 -16.04
N THR A 128 11.85 -32.25 -16.54
CA THR A 128 13.17 -31.76 -16.12
C THR A 128 13.33 -30.29 -16.46
N GLU A 129 12.92 -29.87 -17.66
CA GLU A 129 13.00 -28.49 -18.09
C GLU A 129 11.97 -27.62 -17.37
N GLN A 130 10.74 -28.09 -17.16
CA GLN A 130 9.73 -27.41 -16.35
C GLN A 130 10.26 -27.13 -14.95
N ARG A 131 10.88 -28.09 -14.28
CA ARG A 131 11.47 -27.93 -12.94
C ARG A 131 12.64 -26.95 -12.94
N ARG A 132 13.48 -26.95 -14.00
CA ARG A 132 14.57 -25.98 -14.17
C ARG A 132 14.03 -24.54 -14.26
N ILE A 133 12.98 -24.35 -15.07
CA ILE A 133 12.28 -23.06 -15.21
C ILE A 133 11.67 -22.63 -13.87
N VAL A 134 10.97 -23.52 -13.19
CA VAL A 134 10.35 -23.28 -11.87
C VAL A 134 11.40 -22.86 -10.83
N ASP A 135 12.56 -23.56 -10.78
CA ASP A 135 13.63 -23.21 -9.86
C ASP A 135 14.17 -21.79 -10.12
N LEU A 136 14.44 -21.46 -11.39
CA LEU A 136 14.88 -20.11 -11.78
C LEU A 136 13.86 -19.02 -11.39
N LEU A 137 12.59 -19.22 -11.74
CA LEU A 137 11.52 -18.27 -11.44
C LEU A 137 11.27 -18.15 -9.94
N SER A 138 11.32 -19.25 -9.20
CA SER A 138 11.13 -19.24 -7.74
C SER A 138 12.25 -18.49 -7.01
N ARG A 139 13.50 -18.60 -7.48
CA ARG A 139 14.63 -17.81 -6.95
C ARG A 139 14.46 -16.33 -7.23
N ALA A 140 14.11 -15.96 -8.46
CA ALA A 140 13.87 -14.58 -8.85
C ALA A 140 12.70 -13.96 -8.06
N GLU A 141 11.59 -14.67 -7.92
CA GLU A 141 10.44 -14.24 -7.10
C GLU A 141 10.80 -14.13 -5.61
N GLY A 142 11.67 -15.01 -5.12
CA GLY A 142 12.24 -14.93 -3.78
C GLY A 142 13.02 -13.64 -3.53
N ILE A 143 13.80 -13.18 -4.50
CA ILE A 143 14.53 -11.90 -4.43
C ILE A 143 13.56 -10.73 -4.37
N VAL A 144 12.53 -10.71 -5.24
CA VAL A 144 11.49 -9.66 -5.22
C VAL A 144 10.85 -9.56 -3.84
N ARG A 145 10.50 -10.71 -3.25
CA ARG A 145 9.94 -10.78 -1.90
C ARG A 145 10.87 -10.20 -0.85
N LEU A 146 12.11 -10.69 -0.78
CA LEU A 146 13.07 -10.24 0.22
C LEU A 146 13.31 -8.72 0.14
N ARG A 147 13.31 -8.15 -1.06
CA ARG A 147 13.42 -6.70 -1.27
C ARG A 147 12.20 -5.95 -0.74
N ARG A 148 10.99 -6.45 -1.02
CA ARG A 148 9.74 -5.87 -0.50
C ARG A 148 9.68 -5.93 1.03
N ASP A 149 10.07 -7.07 1.62
CA ASP A 149 10.10 -7.24 3.07
C ASP A 149 11.16 -6.32 3.71
N ALA A 150 12.33 -6.15 3.09
CA ALA A 150 13.35 -5.22 3.57
C ALA A 150 12.86 -3.76 3.52
N GLN A 151 12.16 -3.37 2.46
CA GLN A 151 11.57 -2.03 2.34
C GLN A 151 10.53 -1.77 3.45
N ARG A 152 9.63 -2.75 3.71
CA ARG A 152 8.65 -2.66 4.79
C ARG A 152 9.33 -2.50 6.15
N LYS A 153 10.31 -3.35 6.47
CA LYS A 153 11.06 -3.27 7.73
C LYS A 153 11.83 -1.95 7.88
N ALA A 154 12.39 -1.43 6.80
CA ALA A 154 13.05 -0.13 6.84
C ALA A 154 12.07 1.00 7.19
N ALA A 155 10.84 0.96 6.65
CA ALA A 155 9.80 1.94 6.99
C ALA A 155 9.37 1.89 8.47
N GLU A 156 9.43 0.71 9.11
CA GLU A 156 9.11 0.52 10.53
C GLU A 156 10.18 1.13 11.47
N LEU A 157 11.40 1.41 10.97
CA LEU A 157 12.48 1.98 11.78
C LEU A 157 12.19 3.43 12.21
N ILE A 158 11.56 4.23 11.35
CA ILE A 158 11.31 5.64 11.65
C ILE A 158 10.42 5.82 12.89
N PRO A 159 9.23 5.18 12.97
CA PRO A 159 8.40 5.22 14.18
C PRO A 159 9.11 4.66 15.41
N ALA A 160 9.91 3.58 15.26
CA ALA A 160 10.63 2.96 16.36
C ALA A 160 11.70 3.90 16.93
N ILE A 161 12.52 4.53 16.09
CA ILE A 161 13.53 5.52 16.49
C ILE A 161 12.87 6.72 17.16
N PHE A 162 11.72 7.19 16.62
CA PHE A 162 10.96 8.29 17.22
C PHE A 162 10.53 7.97 18.65
N LEU A 163 9.94 6.79 18.87
CA LEU A 163 9.49 6.35 20.20
C LEU A 163 10.65 6.11 21.16
N ASP A 164 11.77 5.59 20.70
CA ASP A 164 12.98 5.40 21.50
C ASP A 164 13.57 6.75 21.95
N MET A 165 13.74 7.67 21.02
CA MET A 165 14.33 8.99 21.30
C MET A 165 13.42 9.90 22.14
N PHE A 166 12.11 9.91 21.89
CA PHE A 166 11.20 10.90 22.45
C PHE A 166 10.14 10.33 23.38
N GLY A 167 9.91 9.04 23.35
CA GLY A 167 8.82 8.38 24.06
C GLY A 167 7.47 8.53 23.34
N ASN A 168 6.43 7.98 23.93
CA ASN A 168 5.06 8.11 23.41
C ASN A 168 4.52 9.52 23.72
N PRO A 169 4.15 10.33 22.71
CA PRO A 169 3.66 11.69 22.94
C PRO A 169 2.40 11.78 23.81
N ALA A 170 1.57 10.73 23.83
CA ALA A 170 0.34 10.70 24.62
C ALA A 170 0.62 10.63 26.14
N THR A 171 1.68 9.94 26.55
CA THR A 171 2.06 9.74 27.95
C THR A 171 3.24 10.60 28.40
N ASN A 172 4.01 11.14 27.44
CA ASN A 172 5.20 11.94 27.66
C ASN A 172 6.15 11.37 28.74
N PRO A 173 6.63 10.13 28.62
CA PRO A 173 7.39 9.46 29.69
C PRO A 173 8.75 10.08 29.96
N LYS A 174 9.22 10.99 29.11
CA LYS A 174 10.49 11.72 29.25
C LYS A 174 10.31 13.13 29.82
N ASP A 175 9.09 13.50 30.19
CA ASP A 175 8.71 14.75 30.83
C ASP A 175 9.14 16.01 30.04
N TRP A 176 9.01 15.93 28.69
CA TRP A 176 9.28 17.08 27.83
C TRP A 176 8.26 18.21 28.08
N SER A 177 8.67 19.45 27.93
CA SER A 177 7.76 20.60 27.97
C SER A 177 6.68 20.47 26.91
N VAL A 178 5.41 20.63 27.30
CA VAL A 178 4.25 20.47 26.37
C VAL A 178 3.78 21.87 25.96
N VAL A 179 3.64 22.07 24.67
CA VAL A 179 3.04 23.26 24.07
C VAL A 179 1.90 22.90 23.12
N LEU A 180 1.08 23.86 22.73
CA LEU A 180 0.14 23.64 21.62
C LEU A 180 0.86 23.80 20.28
N LEU A 181 0.51 23.00 19.30
CA LEU A 181 1.10 23.06 17.95
C LEU A 181 0.98 24.47 17.35
N GLY A 182 -0.14 25.17 17.62
CA GLY A 182 -0.34 26.55 17.21
C GLY A 182 0.75 27.51 17.67
N GLY A 183 1.39 27.24 18.84
CA GLY A 183 2.51 28.03 19.34
C GLY A 183 3.86 27.79 18.65
N LEU A 184 3.92 26.75 17.79
CA LEU A 184 5.08 26.43 16.96
C LEU A 184 4.88 26.82 15.49
N ILE A 185 3.67 27.22 15.08
CA ILE A 185 3.35 27.59 13.71
C ILE A 185 3.70 29.04 13.44
N THR A 186 4.47 29.32 12.40
CA THR A 186 4.78 30.69 11.93
C THR A 186 3.80 31.14 10.85
N THR A 187 3.35 30.24 9.98
CA THR A 187 2.45 30.56 8.86
C THR A 187 1.34 29.51 8.79
N GLY A 188 0.11 29.97 8.66
CA GLY A 188 -1.06 29.08 8.54
C GLY A 188 -1.71 28.72 9.89
N PRO A 189 -2.43 27.59 9.99
CA PRO A 189 -2.88 26.73 8.88
C PRO A 189 -3.73 27.46 7.84
N GLN A 190 -3.44 27.27 6.55
CA GLN A 190 -4.14 27.83 5.42
C GLN A 190 -4.84 26.73 4.63
N ASN A 191 -6.15 26.89 4.34
CA ASN A 191 -6.87 25.97 3.45
C ASN A 191 -6.37 26.11 2.02
N GLY A 192 -6.34 24.96 1.30
CA GLY A 192 -5.92 24.94 -0.09
C GLY A 192 -6.98 25.44 -1.08
N LEU A 193 -6.64 25.36 -2.34
CA LEU A 193 -7.38 25.88 -3.46
C LEU A 193 -8.51 24.93 -3.90
N TYR A 194 -9.70 25.49 -4.13
CA TYR A 194 -10.77 24.82 -4.85
C TYR A 194 -10.86 25.32 -6.28
N LYS A 195 -10.88 24.41 -7.26
CA LYS A 195 -11.15 24.72 -8.68
C LYS A 195 -12.10 23.69 -9.28
N HIS A 196 -12.97 24.18 -10.15
CA HIS A 196 -13.87 23.33 -10.92
C HIS A 196 -13.08 22.43 -11.90
N SER A 197 -13.61 21.26 -12.22
CA SER A 197 -12.96 20.26 -13.08
C SER A 197 -12.53 20.76 -14.46
N SER A 198 -13.21 21.78 -15.01
CA SER A 198 -12.88 22.42 -16.30
C SER A 198 -11.51 23.13 -16.32
N PHE A 199 -10.91 23.40 -15.17
CA PHE A 199 -9.58 24.00 -15.08
C PHE A 199 -8.45 22.96 -15.11
N TYR A 200 -8.77 21.67 -14.93
CA TYR A 200 -7.79 20.60 -14.92
C TYR A 200 -7.35 20.18 -16.32
N GLY A 201 -6.15 19.62 -16.43
CA GLY A 201 -5.56 19.06 -17.67
C GLY A 201 -4.14 19.56 -17.95
N SER A 202 -3.89 20.86 -17.78
CA SER A 202 -2.56 21.47 -18.03
C SER A 202 -2.27 22.60 -17.06
N GLY A 203 -1.02 23.03 -16.96
CA GLY A 203 -0.58 24.16 -16.13
C GLY A 203 0.16 23.73 -14.87
N THR A 204 -0.17 24.34 -13.72
CA THR A 204 0.51 24.12 -12.43
C THR A 204 0.14 22.78 -11.79
N PRO A 205 1.11 21.99 -11.32
CA PRO A 205 0.84 20.76 -10.55
C PRO A 205 0.08 21.06 -9.26
N ILE A 206 -0.87 20.17 -8.90
CA ILE A 206 -1.64 20.27 -7.66
C ILE A 206 -1.48 19.03 -6.80
N LEU A 207 -1.01 19.22 -5.56
CA LEU A 207 -0.97 18.17 -4.56
C LEU A 207 -2.39 17.92 -4.05
N ARG A 208 -2.77 16.64 -3.99
CA ARG A 208 -4.10 16.19 -3.57
C ARG A 208 -3.98 15.18 -2.41
N ILE A 209 -5.12 14.92 -1.75
CA ILE A 209 -5.18 14.02 -0.60
C ILE A 209 -4.73 12.57 -0.89
N ASP A 210 -4.69 12.16 -2.14
CA ASP A 210 -4.29 10.83 -2.60
C ASP A 210 -2.80 10.72 -2.98
N ALA A 211 -2.03 11.83 -2.93
CA ALA A 211 -0.66 11.89 -3.42
C ALA A 211 0.42 11.70 -2.34
N PHE A 212 0.06 11.48 -1.08
CA PHE A 212 1.04 11.31 0.01
C PHE A 212 0.58 10.32 1.06
N TYR A 213 1.55 9.61 1.67
CA TYR A 213 1.35 8.62 2.73
C TYR A 213 2.57 8.64 3.65
N ASP A 214 2.40 8.24 4.91
CA ASP A 214 3.47 8.05 5.89
C ASP A 214 4.44 9.26 6.03
N GLY A 215 3.88 10.46 5.95
CA GLY A 215 4.65 11.69 6.09
C GLY A 215 5.37 12.17 4.83
N LEU A 216 5.26 11.43 3.72
CA LEU A 216 6.00 11.69 2.48
C LEU A 216 5.06 11.83 1.28
N VAL A 217 5.42 12.69 0.33
CA VAL A 217 4.76 12.75 -0.98
C VAL A 217 5.38 11.69 -1.88
N SER A 218 4.55 10.79 -2.42
CA SER A 218 5.01 9.61 -3.14
C SER A 218 5.52 9.89 -4.55
N ASP A 219 4.92 10.86 -5.24
CA ASP A 219 5.25 11.14 -6.64
C ASP A 219 4.84 12.57 -7.02
N PHE A 220 5.81 13.45 -7.25
CA PHE A 220 5.59 14.80 -7.75
C PHE A 220 5.46 14.88 -9.28
N MET A 221 5.94 13.87 -10.01
CA MET A 221 5.99 13.90 -11.48
C MET A 221 4.62 13.67 -12.11
N ASN A 222 3.78 12.85 -11.46
CA ASN A 222 2.46 12.46 -11.97
C ASN A 222 1.30 13.21 -11.30
N LEU A 223 1.56 14.35 -10.67
CA LEU A 223 0.50 15.18 -10.10
C LEU A 223 -0.43 15.70 -11.22
N LYS A 224 -1.72 15.75 -10.91
CA LYS A 224 -2.68 16.44 -11.78
C LYS A 224 -2.27 17.89 -11.93
N ARG A 225 -2.60 18.47 -13.08
CA ARG A 225 -2.29 19.87 -13.40
C ARG A 225 -3.56 20.69 -13.59
N LEU A 226 -3.50 21.97 -13.27
CA LEU A 226 -4.63 22.88 -13.46
C LEU A 226 -4.15 24.28 -13.87
N ARG A 227 -5.01 25.00 -14.58
CA ARG A 227 -4.76 26.39 -14.99
C ARG A 227 -5.06 27.33 -13.85
N LEU A 228 -4.09 28.18 -13.53
CA LEU A 228 -4.15 29.20 -12.49
C LEU A 228 -3.66 30.52 -13.03
N ASP A 229 -4.17 31.62 -12.47
CA ASP A 229 -3.52 32.91 -12.60
C ASP A 229 -2.31 33.00 -11.64
N ASP A 230 -1.50 34.06 -11.83
CA ASP A 230 -0.29 34.24 -11.05
C ASP A 230 -0.55 34.53 -9.56
N THR A 231 -1.66 35.18 -9.24
CA THR A 231 -2.08 35.49 -7.87
C THR A 231 -2.43 34.20 -7.12
N GLU A 232 -3.23 33.35 -7.73
CA GLU A 232 -3.60 32.05 -7.17
C GLU A 232 -2.36 31.15 -7.02
N ARG A 233 -1.51 31.09 -8.05
CA ARG A 233 -0.28 30.31 -8.01
C ARG A 233 0.60 30.76 -6.85
N THR A 234 0.86 32.05 -6.69
CA THR A 234 1.67 32.60 -5.59
C THR A 234 1.05 32.32 -4.24
N ARG A 235 -0.26 32.52 -4.08
CA ARG A 235 -0.98 32.35 -2.83
C ARG A 235 -0.99 30.93 -2.31
N PHE A 236 -1.09 29.94 -3.22
CA PHE A 236 -1.26 28.52 -2.86
C PHE A 236 -0.04 27.66 -3.16
N SER A 237 1.09 28.26 -3.56
CA SER A 237 2.35 27.54 -3.71
C SER A 237 2.83 26.95 -2.41
N LEU A 238 3.26 25.70 -2.47
CA LEU A 238 4.00 25.04 -1.42
C LEU A 238 5.48 25.40 -1.52
N VAL A 239 6.14 25.47 -0.39
CA VAL A 239 7.60 25.68 -0.30
C VAL A 239 8.22 24.56 0.54
N GLU A 240 9.53 24.35 0.37
CA GLU A 240 10.28 23.40 1.19
C GLU A 240 10.09 23.67 2.68
N GLY A 241 9.84 22.62 3.45
CA GLY A 241 9.60 22.71 4.89
C GLY A 241 8.14 22.96 5.29
N ASP A 242 7.25 23.25 4.35
CA ASP A 242 5.81 23.27 4.63
C ASP A 242 5.32 21.89 5.07
N LEU A 243 4.36 21.88 5.99
CA LEU A 243 3.59 20.68 6.32
C LEU A 243 2.19 20.81 5.74
N VAL A 244 1.73 19.74 5.11
CA VAL A 244 0.35 19.63 4.64
C VAL A 244 -0.40 18.57 5.46
N ILE A 245 -1.70 18.81 5.70
CA ILE A 245 -2.55 17.92 6.47
C ILE A 245 -3.93 17.81 5.83
N ASN A 246 -4.47 16.60 5.73
CA ASN A 246 -5.83 16.36 5.26
C ASN A 246 -6.83 16.90 6.29
N ARG A 247 -7.62 17.89 5.86
CA ARG A 247 -8.69 18.46 6.67
C ARG A 247 -10.06 17.84 6.45
N VAL A 248 -10.28 17.24 5.29
CA VAL A 248 -11.53 16.54 4.93
C VAL A 248 -11.17 15.22 4.29
N ASN A 249 -11.59 14.12 4.93
CA ASN A 249 -11.40 12.77 4.41
C ASN A 249 -12.32 11.78 5.17
N SER A 250 -12.30 10.50 4.75
CA SER A 250 -12.82 9.43 5.61
C SER A 250 -12.05 9.35 6.94
N PRO A 251 -12.64 8.86 8.02
CA PRO A 251 -12.03 8.87 9.36
C PRO A 251 -10.62 8.26 9.41
N GLU A 252 -10.36 7.21 8.64
CA GLU A 252 -9.05 6.53 8.60
C GLU A 252 -7.92 7.41 8.04
N TYR A 253 -8.24 8.37 7.16
CA TYR A 253 -7.27 9.28 6.50
C TYR A 253 -7.36 10.72 6.98
N LEU A 254 -8.20 11.02 7.95
CA LEU A 254 -8.28 12.35 8.54
C LEU A 254 -6.99 12.66 9.29
N GLY A 255 -6.45 13.87 9.10
CA GLY A 255 -5.17 14.26 9.71
C GLY A 255 -3.93 13.64 9.06
N LYS A 256 -4.08 12.83 8.00
CA LYS A 256 -2.94 12.36 7.20
C LYS A 256 -2.14 13.56 6.71
N SER A 257 -0.83 13.54 6.91
CA SER A 257 0.04 14.71 6.72
C SER A 257 1.34 14.33 5.99
N ALA A 258 1.98 15.31 5.38
CA ALA A 258 3.29 15.15 4.75
C ALA A 258 4.14 16.41 4.91
N LEU A 259 5.46 16.22 4.94
CA LEU A 259 6.48 17.26 4.84
C LEU A 259 6.82 17.50 3.37
N ILE A 260 6.84 18.76 2.96
CA ILE A 260 7.15 19.14 1.58
C ILE A 260 8.68 19.25 1.43
N PRO A 261 9.29 18.46 0.54
CA PRO A 261 10.71 18.57 0.22
C PRO A 261 10.99 19.75 -0.72
N ALA A 262 12.25 19.94 -1.09
CA ALA A 262 12.61 20.84 -2.18
C ALA A 262 11.87 20.47 -3.46
N LEU A 263 11.23 21.44 -4.08
CA LEU A 263 10.38 21.26 -5.27
C LEU A 263 11.10 21.80 -6.52
N PRO A 264 11.13 21.08 -7.63
CA PRO A 264 11.72 21.57 -8.88
C PRO A 264 10.87 22.67 -9.54
N ASP A 265 9.54 22.65 -9.32
CA ASP A 265 8.56 23.56 -9.87
C ASP A 265 7.58 24.02 -8.79
N SER A 266 6.81 25.10 -9.09
CA SER A 266 5.71 25.55 -8.23
C SER A 266 4.62 24.48 -8.19
N VAL A 267 4.28 23.98 -7.01
CA VAL A 267 3.19 23.04 -6.73
C VAL A 267 2.19 23.72 -5.81
N VAL A 268 0.90 23.67 -6.14
CA VAL A 268 -0.18 24.16 -5.28
C VAL A 268 -0.88 22.99 -4.58
N PHE A 269 -1.80 23.23 -3.64
CA PHE A 269 -2.50 22.18 -2.90
C PHE A 269 -4.02 22.39 -2.86
N GLU A 270 -4.77 21.29 -2.84
CA GLU A 270 -6.23 21.30 -2.93
C GLU A 270 -6.92 21.66 -1.60
N SER A 271 -8.20 22.10 -1.70
CA SER A 271 -9.02 22.61 -0.59
C SER A 271 -9.32 21.59 0.54
N ASN A 272 -9.17 20.29 0.27
CA ASN A 272 -9.31 19.25 1.29
C ASN A 272 -8.10 19.13 2.21
N MET A 273 -7.12 19.99 2.04
CA MET A 273 -5.91 20.07 2.87
C MET A 273 -5.74 21.44 3.47
N MET A 274 -4.93 21.52 4.51
CA MET A 274 -4.34 22.74 5.04
C MET A 274 -2.81 22.64 4.96
N ARG A 275 -2.17 23.81 4.74
CA ARG A 275 -0.73 24.00 4.79
C ARG A 275 -0.36 24.84 6.00
N PHE A 276 0.77 24.55 6.67
CA PHE A 276 1.35 25.39 7.70
C PHE A 276 2.88 25.20 7.75
N ALA A 277 3.58 26.20 8.27
CA ALA A 277 5.02 26.19 8.47
C ALA A 277 5.36 26.27 9.96
N ILE A 278 6.45 25.63 10.37
CA ILE A 278 6.93 25.57 11.76
C ILE A 278 8.08 26.56 11.97
N ASP A 279 8.11 27.17 13.15
CA ASP A 279 9.25 27.94 13.64
C ASP A 279 10.45 27.00 13.88
N GLN A 280 11.37 26.98 12.92
CA GLN A 280 12.54 26.10 12.96
C GLN A 280 13.54 26.43 14.07
N HIS A 281 13.40 27.60 14.74
CA HIS A 281 14.17 27.90 15.95
C HIS A 281 13.61 27.21 17.20
N ARG A 282 12.37 26.71 17.14
CA ARG A 282 11.68 26.07 18.26
C ARG A 282 11.40 24.56 18.02
N ALA A 283 11.13 24.17 16.78
CA ALA A 283 10.89 22.79 16.45
C ALA A 283 11.35 22.45 15.03
N ASP A 284 11.86 21.24 14.83
CA ASP A 284 12.25 20.73 13.52
C ASP A 284 11.02 20.17 12.76
N PRO A 285 10.77 20.55 11.49
CA PRO A 285 9.65 20.04 10.71
C PRO A 285 9.64 18.51 10.56
N GLY A 286 10.83 17.86 10.51
CA GLY A 286 10.96 16.40 10.45
C GLY A 286 10.52 15.73 11.76
N PHE A 287 10.73 16.37 12.91
CA PHE A 287 10.18 15.91 14.19
C PHE A 287 8.65 16.07 14.22
N ILE A 288 8.14 17.23 13.80
CA ILE A 288 6.69 17.50 13.80
C ILE A 288 5.95 16.58 12.85
N ILE A 289 6.46 16.34 11.62
CA ILE A 289 5.79 15.42 10.70
C ILE A 289 5.69 14.03 11.30
N GLN A 290 6.72 13.53 11.97
CA GLN A 290 6.68 12.22 12.59
C GLN A 290 5.73 12.18 13.81
N LEU A 291 5.64 13.22 14.59
CA LEU A 291 4.64 13.36 15.66
C LEU A 291 3.21 13.29 15.09
N LEU A 292 2.95 13.92 13.95
CA LEU A 292 1.65 13.88 13.28
C LEU A 292 1.27 12.47 12.75
N GLN A 293 2.24 11.58 12.54
CA GLN A 293 1.97 10.17 12.19
C GLN A 293 1.58 9.31 13.41
N THR A 294 1.77 9.80 14.63
CA THR A 294 1.51 9.03 15.86
C THR A 294 0.02 8.85 16.14
N GLN A 295 -0.30 7.79 16.90
CA GLN A 295 -1.66 7.57 17.39
C GLN A 295 -2.18 8.73 18.26
N HIS A 296 -1.29 9.45 18.97
CA HIS A 296 -1.62 10.65 19.74
C HIS A 296 -2.27 11.72 18.85
N ALA A 297 -1.62 12.10 17.76
CA ALA A 297 -2.16 13.09 16.82
C ALA A 297 -3.43 12.59 16.13
N LYS A 298 -3.46 11.31 15.71
CA LYS A 298 -4.63 10.71 15.07
C LYS A 298 -5.85 10.71 15.99
N CYS A 299 -5.70 10.33 17.25
CA CYS A 299 -6.80 10.36 18.22
C CYS A 299 -7.28 11.80 18.44
N HIS A 300 -6.36 12.77 18.59
CA HIS A 300 -6.72 14.17 18.74
C HIS A 300 -7.60 14.68 17.59
N PHE A 301 -7.19 14.45 16.34
CA PHE A 301 -7.97 14.88 15.17
C PHE A 301 -9.31 14.16 15.05
N LEU A 302 -9.38 12.87 15.33
CA LEU A 302 -10.65 12.13 15.30
C LEU A 302 -11.62 12.60 16.39
N THR A 303 -11.13 12.88 17.59
CA THR A 303 -11.96 13.35 18.70
C THR A 303 -12.52 14.75 18.46
N ASN A 304 -11.77 15.64 17.80
CA ASN A 304 -12.21 17.01 17.53
C ASN A 304 -12.92 17.17 16.17
N ALA A 305 -12.98 16.11 15.35
CA ALA A 305 -13.57 16.16 14.03
C ALA A 305 -15.07 16.38 14.06
N LYS A 306 -15.56 17.11 13.06
CA LYS A 306 -16.98 17.09 12.69
C LYS A 306 -17.23 15.90 11.79
N HIS A 307 -18.11 15.00 12.23
CA HIS A 307 -18.45 13.77 11.49
C HIS A 307 -19.69 14.00 10.62
N ALA A 308 -19.63 13.51 9.38
CA ALA A 308 -20.75 13.39 8.46
C ALA A 308 -20.73 11.98 7.84
N ILE A 309 -21.79 11.63 7.10
CA ILE A 309 -21.87 10.33 6.43
C ILE A 309 -20.67 10.19 5.46
N ASN A 310 -19.80 9.22 5.73
CA ASN A 310 -18.58 8.90 4.96
C ASN A 310 -17.49 9.99 4.92
N GLN A 311 -17.62 11.08 5.64
CA GLN A 311 -16.61 12.13 5.72
C GLN A 311 -16.46 12.68 7.13
N SER A 312 -15.23 13.01 7.50
CA SER A 312 -14.91 13.76 8.71
C SER A 312 -14.09 14.99 8.34
N SER A 313 -14.20 16.04 9.14
CA SER A 313 -13.45 17.28 8.87
C SER A 313 -12.92 17.90 10.14
N ILE A 314 -11.71 18.45 10.05
CA ILE A 314 -11.07 19.29 11.05
C ILE A 314 -10.89 20.71 10.52
N ASN A 315 -10.82 21.66 11.43
CA ASN A 315 -10.59 23.06 11.13
C ASN A 315 -9.19 23.51 11.61
N GLN A 316 -8.84 24.76 11.36
CA GLN A 316 -7.54 25.33 11.73
C GLN A 316 -7.28 25.29 13.23
N GLN A 317 -8.31 25.47 14.06
CA GLN A 317 -8.18 25.44 15.51
C GLN A 317 -7.90 24.03 16.01
N ASP A 318 -8.50 23.00 15.39
CA ASP A 318 -8.24 21.61 15.73
C ASP A 318 -6.77 21.23 15.47
N VAL A 319 -6.16 21.79 14.41
CA VAL A 319 -4.72 21.61 14.16
C VAL A 319 -3.89 22.35 15.22
N LYS A 320 -4.23 23.60 15.52
CA LYS A 320 -3.48 24.44 16.48
C LYS A 320 -3.55 23.93 17.92
N SER A 321 -4.61 23.21 18.29
CA SER A 321 -4.85 22.73 19.66
C SER A 321 -4.19 21.38 19.96
N LEU A 322 -3.53 20.74 19.00
CA LEU A 322 -2.77 19.51 19.24
C LEU A 322 -1.65 19.80 20.26
N THR A 323 -1.59 19.00 21.32
CA THR A 323 -0.51 19.07 22.30
C THR A 323 0.75 18.39 21.77
N VAL A 324 1.88 19.09 21.91
CA VAL A 324 3.19 18.66 21.40
C VAL A 324 4.19 18.66 22.54
N PRO A 325 4.68 17.49 22.99
CA PRO A 325 5.90 17.41 23.80
C PRO A 325 7.09 17.87 22.95
N VAL A 326 7.83 18.88 23.41
CA VAL A 326 8.93 19.51 22.66
C VAL A 326 10.28 19.14 23.31
N PRO A 327 11.00 18.15 22.78
CA PRO A 327 12.36 17.86 23.18
C PRO A 327 13.33 18.97 22.78
N PRO A 328 14.55 19.03 23.36
CA PRO A 328 15.57 19.99 22.94
C PRO A 328 15.82 19.92 21.42
N LEU A 329 15.98 21.08 20.78
CA LEU A 329 16.13 21.19 19.32
C LEU A 329 17.28 20.32 18.76
N ALA A 330 18.39 20.23 19.51
CA ALA A 330 19.52 19.37 19.14
C ALA A 330 19.14 17.88 19.01
N MET A 331 18.21 17.39 19.85
CA MET A 331 17.70 16.01 19.75
C MET A 331 16.77 15.84 18.56
N GLN A 332 15.91 16.83 18.28
CA GLN A 332 15.06 16.83 17.10
C GLN A 332 15.89 16.81 15.81
N GLN A 333 16.96 17.60 15.75
CA GLN A 333 17.91 17.60 14.62
C GLN A 333 18.69 16.27 14.50
N ALA A 334 19.01 15.62 15.63
CA ALA A 334 19.60 14.28 15.61
C ALA A 334 18.61 13.27 15.00
N PHE A 335 17.34 13.33 15.38
CA PHE A 335 16.29 12.51 14.78
C PHE A 335 16.15 12.78 13.28
N LYS A 336 16.19 14.03 12.84
CA LYS A 336 16.16 14.37 11.40
C LYS A 336 17.27 13.66 10.62
N ARG A 337 18.51 13.61 11.16
CA ARG A 337 19.60 12.85 10.51
C ARG A 337 19.29 11.36 10.39
N HIS A 338 18.67 10.75 11.39
CA HIS A 338 18.19 9.35 11.29
C HIS A 338 17.09 9.20 10.24
N LEU A 339 16.12 10.12 10.23
CA LEU A 339 15.05 10.16 9.25
C LEU A 339 15.60 10.24 7.81
N ASP A 340 16.54 11.14 7.55
CA ASP A 340 17.17 11.31 6.23
C ASP A 340 17.93 10.03 5.82
N SER A 341 18.67 9.42 6.75
CA SER A 341 19.42 8.16 6.51
C SER A 341 18.49 6.99 6.19
N VAL A 342 17.42 6.81 6.98
CA VAL A 342 16.44 5.72 6.75
C VAL A 342 15.66 5.96 5.45
N SER A 343 15.28 7.21 5.16
CA SER A 343 14.59 7.58 3.91
C SER A 343 15.46 7.27 2.68
N SER A 344 16.78 7.53 2.75
CA SER A 344 17.73 7.12 1.70
C SER A 344 17.76 5.61 1.50
N ILE A 345 17.79 4.83 2.60
CA ILE A 345 17.73 3.35 2.53
C ILE A 345 16.43 2.89 1.89
N ILE A 346 15.28 3.48 2.29
CA ILE A 346 13.96 3.14 1.72
C ILE A 346 13.96 3.40 0.20
N ALA A 347 14.47 4.55 -0.24
CA ALA A 347 14.55 4.89 -1.66
C ALA A 347 15.43 3.91 -2.45
N GLN A 348 16.61 3.56 -1.92
CA GLN A 348 17.49 2.55 -2.53
C GLN A 348 16.82 1.16 -2.60
N GLN A 349 16.11 0.75 -1.55
CA GLN A 349 15.39 -0.53 -1.54
C GLN A 349 14.21 -0.52 -2.52
N ALA A 350 13.51 0.61 -2.68
CA ALA A 350 12.43 0.76 -3.66
C ALA A 350 12.94 0.61 -5.10
N GLU A 351 14.06 1.27 -5.44
CA GLU A 351 14.71 1.13 -6.74
C GLU A 351 15.17 -0.32 -7.00
N ALA A 352 15.84 -0.93 -6.02
CA ALA A 352 16.30 -2.32 -6.12
C ALA A 352 15.12 -3.31 -6.26
N SER A 353 13.99 -3.06 -5.56
CA SER A 353 12.77 -3.83 -5.67
C SER A 353 12.15 -3.71 -7.07
N GLY A 354 12.12 -2.50 -7.64
CA GLY A 354 11.67 -2.25 -9.01
C GLY A 354 12.50 -3.02 -10.04
N LYS A 355 13.83 -2.96 -9.93
CA LYS A 355 14.75 -3.71 -10.81
C LYS A 355 14.56 -5.23 -10.68
N ALA A 356 14.42 -5.75 -9.47
CA ALA A 356 14.19 -7.17 -9.23
C ALA A 356 12.85 -7.62 -9.83
N LYS A 357 11.79 -6.81 -9.68
CA LYS A 357 10.48 -7.09 -10.29
C LYS A 357 10.55 -7.10 -11.81
N ALA A 358 11.18 -6.12 -12.43
CA ALA A 358 11.36 -6.07 -13.88
C ALA A 358 12.15 -7.27 -14.41
N SER A 359 13.21 -7.70 -13.70
CA SER A 359 13.98 -8.89 -14.04
C SER A 359 13.14 -10.17 -13.92
N PHE A 360 12.33 -10.31 -12.87
CA PHE A 360 11.42 -11.44 -12.71
C PHE A 360 10.38 -11.48 -13.85
N ASP A 361 9.77 -10.34 -14.18
CA ASP A 361 8.76 -10.27 -15.24
C ASP A 361 9.36 -10.62 -16.61
N ALA A 362 10.59 -10.18 -16.89
CA ALA A 362 11.31 -10.55 -18.11
C ALA A 362 11.63 -12.05 -18.15
N LEU A 363 12.11 -12.63 -17.05
CA LEU A 363 12.37 -14.07 -16.94
C LEU A 363 11.08 -14.89 -17.14
N LEU A 364 9.99 -14.45 -16.51
CA LEU A 364 8.67 -15.08 -16.63
C LEU A 364 8.17 -15.03 -18.08
N ALA A 365 8.27 -13.86 -18.73
CA ALA A 365 7.88 -13.73 -20.14
C ALA A 365 8.72 -14.61 -21.07
N ASN A 366 10.05 -14.64 -20.88
CA ASN A 366 10.96 -15.44 -21.71
C ASN A 366 10.76 -16.94 -21.50
N ALA A 367 10.51 -17.39 -20.28
CA ALA A 367 10.28 -18.81 -19.95
C ALA A 367 9.07 -19.41 -20.70
N PHE A 368 8.14 -18.58 -21.15
CA PHE A 368 6.94 -18.97 -21.87
C PHE A 368 6.82 -18.29 -23.25
N ALA A 369 7.91 -17.72 -23.79
CA ALA A 369 7.87 -16.97 -25.06
C ALA A 369 7.47 -17.80 -26.27
N GLU A 370 7.78 -19.09 -26.25
CA GLU A 370 7.49 -20.05 -27.34
C GLU A 370 6.16 -20.81 -27.12
N ALA A 371 5.36 -20.35 -26.15
CA ALA A 371 4.07 -20.95 -25.80
C ALA A 371 2.88 -20.20 -26.42
#